data_01e6447d6ccff21404bf5937668948e6
#
_entry.id   01e6447d6ccff21404bf5937668948e6
#
_cell.length_a   1.000
_cell.length_b   1.000
_cell.length_c   1.000
_cell.angle_alpha   90.00
_cell.angle_beta   90.00
_cell.angle_gamma   90.00
#
_symmetry.space_group_name_H-M   'P 1'
#
loop_
_entity.id
_entity.type
_entity.pdbx_description
1 polymer ?
#
loop_
_entity_poly.entity_id
_entity_poly.type
_entity_poly.pdbx_seq_one_letter_code
_entity_poly.pdbx_strand_id
1 'polypeptide(L)'
;VKTMLFLGRHVGFPVALEGALKLKELAYIHAEGFAAGELKHGPIALIEDDLPVVVVVPSPNGRPVLHSKIVSNIQEIRARGAKTIVIAEEGDEDVRPYANWLLEIPGTTSLMQPLLSTVPLQFLAADIARQCGNQDIDKPRNLAKSVTVE
;
A
#
# COMPACT_ATOMS: atom_id res chain seq x y z
N VAL A 1 -12.98 -0.48 -9.42
CA VAL A 1 -11.55 -0.18 -9.57
C VAL A 1 -10.90 -1.31 -10.34
N LYS A 2 -10.14 -0.98 -11.39
CA LYS A 2 -9.44 -1.99 -12.22
C LYS A 2 -7.95 -2.11 -11.85
N THR A 3 -7.41 -1.05 -11.29
CA THR A 3 -5.98 -0.95 -10.96
C THR A 3 -5.81 -0.22 -9.64
N MET A 4 -4.82 -0.64 -8.85
CA MET A 4 -4.43 0.03 -7.60
C MET A 4 -2.90 -0.02 -7.49
N LEU A 5 -2.29 1.09 -7.11
CA LEU A 5 -0.85 1.16 -6.90
C LEU A 5 -0.49 1.15 -5.41
N PHE A 6 0.68 0.64 -5.11
CA PHE A 6 1.21 0.55 -3.76
C PHE A 6 2.61 1.18 -3.71
N LEU A 7 2.82 2.09 -2.79
CA LEU A 7 4.09 2.79 -2.63
C LEU A 7 4.67 2.55 -1.24
N GLY A 8 5.97 2.38 -1.17
CA GLY A 8 6.69 2.30 0.09
C GLY A 8 8.14 2.74 -0.03
N ARG A 9 8.73 3.16 1.08
CA ARG A 9 10.16 3.45 1.20
C ARG A 9 10.79 2.54 2.23
N HIS A 10 12.08 2.19 2.03
CA HIS A 10 12.86 1.37 2.95
C HIS A 10 12.10 0.07 3.28
N VAL A 11 11.86 -0.25 4.55
CA VAL A 11 11.09 -1.43 4.98
C VAL A 11 9.63 -1.42 4.48
N GLY A 12 9.07 -0.26 4.16
CA GLY A 12 7.73 -0.12 3.61
C GLY A 12 7.62 -0.57 2.14
N PHE A 13 8.73 -0.63 1.39
CA PHE A 13 8.67 -1.07 0.00
C PHE A 13 8.30 -2.56 -0.15
N PRO A 14 8.98 -3.51 0.51
CA PRO A 14 8.53 -4.91 0.47
C PRO A 14 7.12 -5.11 1.04
N VAL A 15 6.69 -4.31 2.01
CA VAL A 15 5.30 -4.32 2.50
C VAL A 15 4.32 -3.87 1.42
N ALA A 16 4.66 -2.84 0.65
CA ALA A 16 3.86 -2.39 -0.50
C ALA A 16 3.73 -3.50 -1.57
N LEU A 17 4.81 -4.22 -1.85
CA LEU A 17 4.79 -5.38 -2.75
C LEU A 17 3.86 -6.49 -2.25
N GLU A 18 3.92 -6.80 -0.95
CA GLU A 18 3.05 -7.78 -0.30
C GLU A 18 1.58 -7.36 -0.37
N GLY A 19 1.27 -6.08 -0.09
CA GLY A 19 -0.09 -5.56 -0.22
C GLY A 19 -0.64 -5.68 -1.65
N ALA A 20 0.18 -5.34 -2.64
CA ALA A 20 -0.18 -5.50 -4.05
C ALA A 20 -0.41 -6.98 -4.42
N LEU A 21 0.42 -7.89 -3.89
CA LEU A 21 0.25 -9.33 -4.08
C LEU A 21 -1.07 -9.82 -3.48
N LYS A 22 -1.37 -9.47 -2.22
CA LYS A 22 -2.63 -9.87 -1.56
C LYS A 22 -3.87 -9.37 -2.33
N LEU A 23 -3.82 -8.16 -2.83
CA LEU A 23 -4.95 -7.63 -3.61
C LEU A 23 -5.15 -8.39 -4.93
N LYS A 24 -4.07 -8.74 -5.63
CA LYS A 24 -4.14 -9.57 -6.85
C LYS A 24 -4.71 -10.95 -6.56
N GLU A 25 -4.24 -11.58 -5.49
CA GLU A 25 -4.65 -12.95 -5.12
C GLU A 25 -6.11 -13.04 -4.69
N LEU A 26 -6.59 -12.07 -3.91
CA LEU A 26 -7.90 -12.15 -3.27
C LEU A 26 -9.00 -11.42 -4.06
N ALA A 27 -8.70 -10.24 -4.59
CA ALA A 27 -9.69 -9.39 -5.25
C ALA A 27 -9.63 -9.45 -6.78
N TYR A 28 -8.58 -10.06 -7.36
CA TYR A 28 -8.35 -10.17 -8.81
C TYR A 28 -8.23 -8.80 -9.49
N ILE A 29 -7.79 -7.81 -8.75
CA ILE A 29 -7.52 -6.45 -9.24
C ILE A 29 -6.04 -6.36 -9.64
N HIS A 30 -5.75 -5.73 -10.77
CA HIS A 30 -4.37 -5.43 -11.13
C HIS A 30 -3.74 -4.50 -10.08
N ALA A 31 -2.71 -4.96 -9.43
CA ALA A 31 -2.05 -4.20 -8.37
C ALA A 31 -0.53 -4.28 -8.53
N GLU A 32 0.13 -3.14 -8.41
CA GLU A 32 1.57 -3.05 -8.57
C GLU A 32 2.19 -2.22 -7.45
N GLY A 33 3.33 -2.72 -6.92
CA GLY A 33 4.09 -2.04 -5.88
C GLY A 33 5.34 -1.39 -6.42
N PHE A 34 5.63 -0.16 -5.99
CA PHE A 34 6.81 0.59 -6.39
C PHE A 34 7.59 1.11 -5.18
N ALA A 35 8.89 1.17 -5.31
CA ALA A 35 9.69 1.99 -4.41
C ALA A 35 9.32 3.47 -4.65
N ALA A 36 8.83 4.15 -3.62
CA ALA A 36 8.38 5.53 -3.75
C ALA A 36 9.49 6.50 -4.18
N GLY A 37 10.75 6.14 -3.95
CA GLY A 37 11.90 6.88 -4.47
C GLY A 37 12.03 6.83 -5.99
N GLU A 38 11.51 5.77 -6.62
CA GLU A 38 11.56 5.55 -8.06
C GLU A 38 10.30 6.07 -8.79
N LEU A 39 9.34 6.62 -8.05
CA LEU A 39 8.06 7.09 -8.59
C LEU A 39 8.25 8.04 -9.78
N LYS A 40 9.20 8.97 -9.69
CA LYS A 40 9.48 9.97 -10.72
C LYS A 40 10.15 9.42 -11.98
N HIS A 41 10.68 8.21 -11.93
CA HIS A 41 11.45 7.60 -13.01
C HIS A 41 10.57 6.79 -13.99
N GLY A 42 9.25 7.02 -13.98
CA GLY A 42 8.30 6.37 -14.88
C GLY A 42 6.93 6.12 -14.26
N PRO A 43 6.82 5.43 -13.10
CA PRO A 43 5.52 5.03 -12.54
C PRO A 43 4.56 6.19 -12.29
N ILE A 44 5.06 7.40 -12.08
CA ILE A 44 4.24 8.61 -11.89
C ILE A 44 3.33 8.89 -13.11
N ALA A 45 3.70 8.41 -14.29
CA ALA A 45 2.88 8.54 -15.50
C ALA A 45 1.58 7.72 -15.45
N LEU A 46 1.48 6.75 -14.55
CA LEU A 46 0.28 5.95 -14.33
C LEU A 46 -0.74 6.65 -13.43
N ILE A 47 -0.36 7.74 -12.77
CA ILE A 47 -1.25 8.46 -11.87
C ILE A 47 -2.25 9.26 -12.68
N GLU A 48 -3.52 8.98 -12.44
CA GLU A 48 -4.66 9.66 -13.04
C GLU A 48 -5.70 9.99 -11.97
N ASP A 49 -6.71 10.77 -12.33
CA ASP A 49 -7.79 11.15 -11.43
C ASP A 49 -8.49 9.91 -10.85
N ASP A 50 -8.70 9.94 -9.54
CA ASP A 50 -9.36 8.90 -8.76
C ASP A 50 -8.63 7.55 -8.68
N LEU A 51 -7.41 7.44 -9.22
CA LEU A 51 -6.61 6.22 -9.07
C LEU A 51 -6.30 5.97 -7.58
N PRO A 52 -6.68 4.81 -7.01
CA PRO A 52 -6.34 4.49 -5.64
C PRO A 52 -4.84 4.15 -5.52
N VAL A 53 -4.18 4.80 -4.58
CA VAL A 53 -2.78 4.53 -4.26
C VAL A 53 -2.63 4.30 -2.77
N VAL A 54 -2.17 3.12 -2.41
CA VAL A 54 -1.81 2.77 -1.02
C VAL A 54 -0.38 3.20 -0.75
N VAL A 55 -0.15 3.90 0.35
CA VAL A 55 1.18 4.38 0.72
C VAL A 55 1.54 3.89 2.12
N VAL A 56 2.64 3.13 2.22
CA VAL A 56 3.20 2.67 3.49
C VAL A 56 4.25 3.67 3.96
N VAL A 57 3.96 4.36 5.04
CA VAL A 57 4.77 5.45 5.57
C VAL A 57 5.74 4.94 6.63
N PRO A 58 7.06 5.21 6.50
CA PRO A 58 8.02 4.88 7.54
C PRO A 58 7.79 5.75 8.79
N SER A 59 8.12 5.20 9.96
CA SER A 59 8.02 5.91 11.24
C SER A 59 8.72 7.27 11.21
N PRO A 60 8.04 8.34 11.63
CA PRO A 60 8.68 9.66 11.76
C PRO A 60 9.79 9.65 12.81
N ASN A 61 9.64 8.86 13.88
CA ASN A 61 10.60 8.79 14.98
C ASN A 61 11.85 7.97 14.63
N GLY A 62 11.67 6.91 13.82
CA GLY A 62 12.77 6.02 13.44
C GLY A 62 13.56 6.51 12.22
N ARG A 63 12.93 7.18 11.28
CA ARG A 63 13.51 7.57 9.99
C ARG A 63 12.94 8.91 9.47
N PRO A 64 13.18 10.02 10.16
CA PRO A 64 12.55 11.32 9.83
C PRO A 64 12.81 11.79 8.40
N VAL A 65 14.01 11.54 7.86
CA VAL A 65 14.35 11.92 6.47
C VAL A 65 13.54 11.10 5.46
N LEU A 66 13.34 9.80 5.70
CA LEU A 66 12.54 8.95 4.82
C LEU A 66 11.06 9.28 4.96
N HIS A 67 10.61 9.60 6.16
CA HIS A 67 9.26 10.05 6.44
C HIS A 67 8.94 11.34 5.65
N SER A 68 9.75 12.38 5.75
CA SER A 68 9.53 13.62 5.00
C SER A 68 9.52 13.42 3.48
N LYS A 69 10.33 12.49 2.97
CA LYS A 69 10.35 12.14 1.54
C LYS A 69 9.10 11.40 1.10
N ILE A 70 8.54 10.52 1.93
CA ILE A 70 7.27 9.84 1.57
C ILE A 70 6.09 10.82 1.61
N VAL A 71 6.07 11.75 2.56
CA VAL A 71 5.07 12.84 2.60
C VAL A 71 5.10 13.63 1.28
N SER A 72 6.29 13.99 0.79
CA SER A 72 6.43 14.66 -0.51
C SER A 72 5.89 13.79 -1.66
N ASN A 73 6.14 12.48 -1.65
CA ASN A 73 5.57 11.60 -2.67
C ASN A 73 4.03 11.55 -2.61
N ILE A 74 3.44 11.54 -1.41
CA ILE A 74 1.97 11.59 -1.26
C ILE A 74 1.42 12.89 -1.86
N GLN A 75 2.05 14.03 -1.59
CA GLN A 75 1.67 15.32 -2.18
C GLN A 75 1.74 15.30 -3.72
N GLU A 76 2.80 14.69 -4.27
CA GLU A 76 3.01 14.60 -5.72
C GLU A 76 1.93 13.79 -6.43
N ILE A 77 1.52 12.64 -5.87
CA ILE A 77 0.46 11.82 -6.46
C ILE A 77 -0.91 12.46 -6.29
N ARG A 78 -1.16 13.10 -5.14
CA ARG A 78 -2.42 13.85 -4.93
C ARG A 78 -2.59 15.02 -5.88
N ALA A 79 -1.51 15.75 -6.14
CA ALA A 79 -1.53 16.86 -7.12
C ALA A 79 -1.91 16.39 -8.53
N ARG A 80 -1.86 15.08 -8.80
CA ARG A 80 -2.25 14.45 -10.07
C ARG A 80 -3.58 13.71 -9.99
N GLY A 81 -4.36 13.92 -8.93
CA GLY A 81 -5.71 13.37 -8.79
C GLY A 81 -5.81 12.01 -8.09
N ALA A 82 -4.72 11.40 -7.63
CA ALA A 82 -4.77 10.12 -6.92
C ALA A 82 -5.62 10.18 -5.65
N LYS A 83 -6.30 9.10 -5.34
CA LYS A 83 -6.94 8.84 -4.04
C LYS A 83 -5.99 8.05 -3.16
N THR A 84 -5.60 8.62 -2.05
CA THR A 84 -4.57 8.05 -1.18
C THR A 84 -5.16 7.29 0.01
N ILE A 85 -4.71 6.05 0.18
CA ILE A 85 -4.92 5.22 1.36
C ILE A 85 -3.58 5.14 2.07
N VAL A 86 -3.45 5.81 3.20
CA VAL A 86 -2.16 5.96 3.89
C VAL A 86 -2.12 5.06 5.12
N ILE A 87 -1.06 4.25 5.24
CA ILE A 87 -0.77 3.46 6.43
C ILE A 87 0.37 4.16 7.16
N ALA A 88 0.11 4.65 8.36
CA ALA A 88 1.06 5.43 9.15
C ALA A 88 0.92 5.16 10.65
N GLU A 89 1.89 5.59 11.44
CA GLU A 89 1.80 5.51 12.90
C GLU A 89 0.68 6.41 13.45
N GLU A 90 0.09 5.98 14.54
CA GLU A 90 -0.91 6.76 15.28
C GLU A 90 -0.35 8.14 15.64
N GLY A 91 -1.14 9.18 15.34
CA GLY A 91 -0.77 10.56 15.62
C GLY A 91 0.19 11.19 14.62
N ASP A 92 0.43 10.57 13.47
CA ASP A 92 1.22 11.17 12.39
C ASP A 92 0.42 12.29 11.69
N GLU A 93 0.56 13.50 12.21
CA GLU A 93 -0.16 14.68 11.70
C GLU A 93 0.40 15.18 10.35
N ASP A 94 1.62 14.80 9.97
CA ASP A 94 2.22 15.24 8.71
C ASP A 94 1.55 14.59 7.49
N VAL A 95 1.04 13.38 7.62
CA VAL A 95 0.37 12.66 6.52
C VAL A 95 -1.15 12.88 6.50
N ARG A 96 -1.75 13.17 7.66
CA ARG A 96 -3.21 13.30 7.83
C ARG A 96 -3.87 14.23 6.80
N PRO A 97 -3.35 15.42 6.48
CA PRO A 97 -3.96 16.32 5.49
C PRO A 97 -3.98 15.76 4.07
N TYR A 98 -3.14 14.77 3.80
CA TYR A 98 -2.93 14.19 2.46
C TYR A 98 -3.55 12.80 2.30
N ALA A 99 -4.12 12.23 3.34
CA ALA A 99 -4.80 10.94 3.31
C ALA A 99 -6.29 11.13 3.00
N ASN A 100 -6.79 10.44 1.96
CA ASN A 100 -8.24 10.28 1.80
C ASN A 100 -8.76 9.27 2.83
N TRP A 101 -7.99 8.22 3.07
CA TRP A 101 -8.21 7.24 4.13
C TRP A 101 -6.89 7.00 4.87
N LEU A 102 -6.92 7.12 6.17
CA LEU A 102 -5.78 6.89 7.05
C LEU A 102 -6.01 5.61 7.86
N LEU A 103 -5.11 4.65 7.72
CA LEU A 103 -5.06 3.43 8.50
C LEU A 103 -3.91 3.56 9.49
N GLU A 104 -4.25 3.79 10.74
CA GLU A 104 -3.27 4.01 11.80
C GLU A 104 -2.78 2.68 12.39
N ILE A 105 -1.48 2.59 12.61
CA ILE A 105 -0.82 1.47 13.27
C ILE A 105 -0.09 1.95 14.52
N PRO A 106 0.08 1.12 15.54
CA PRO A 106 0.86 1.49 16.72
C PRO A 106 2.30 1.85 16.37
N GLY A 107 2.86 2.83 17.09
CA GLY A 107 4.27 3.19 16.97
C GLY A 107 5.19 2.03 17.35
N THR A 108 6.23 1.79 16.55
CA THR A 108 7.20 0.72 16.79
C THR A 108 8.56 1.03 16.17
N THR A 109 9.53 0.15 16.38
CA THR A 109 10.85 0.27 15.73
C THR A 109 10.76 0.02 14.22
N SER A 110 11.67 0.60 13.45
CA SER A 110 11.70 0.42 11.98
C SER A 110 11.80 -1.06 11.57
N LEU A 111 12.42 -1.90 12.39
CA LEU A 111 12.55 -3.34 12.10
C LEU A 111 11.22 -4.09 12.27
N MET A 112 10.40 -3.67 13.23
CA MET A 112 9.11 -4.31 13.52
C MET A 112 7.95 -3.70 12.73
N GLN A 113 8.15 -2.52 12.14
CA GLN A 113 7.11 -1.82 11.37
C GLN A 113 6.51 -2.67 10.23
N PRO A 114 7.27 -3.48 9.46
CA PRO A 114 6.69 -4.34 8.43
C PRO A 114 5.61 -5.29 8.94
N LEU A 115 5.76 -5.85 10.13
CA LEU A 115 4.76 -6.73 10.73
C LEU A 115 3.44 -5.99 10.96
N LEU A 116 3.50 -4.81 11.57
CA LEU A 116 2.31 -4.02 11.85
C LEU A 116 1.66 -3.44 10.60
N SER A 117 2.46 -2.96 9.64
CA SER A 117 1.93 -2.36 8.40
C SER A 117 1.33 -3.39 7.43
N THR A 118 1.71 -4.67 7.54
CA THR A 118 1.15 -5.72 6.69
C THR A 118 -0.28 -6.08 7.09
N VAL A 119 -0.61 -6.02 8.38
CA VAL A 119 -1.95 -6.38 8.89
C VAL A 119 -3.07 -5.57 8.24
N PRO A 120 -3.06 -4.23 8.22
CA PRO A 120 -4.10 -3.46 7.54
C PRO A 120 -4.19 -3.75 6.04
N LEU A 121 -3.10 -4.11 5.37
CA LEU A 121 -3.11 -4.51 3.96
C LEU A 121 -3.84 -5.83 3.72
N GLN A 122 -3.67 -6.79 4.63
CA GLN A 122 -4.40 -8.06 4.58
C GLN A 122 -5.90 -7.85 4.75
N PHE A 123 -6.32 -7.03 5.72
CA PHE A 123 -7.72 -6.66 5.90
C PHE A 123 -8.28 -5.90 4.70
N LEU A 124 -7.54 -4.93 4.18
CA LEU A 124 -7.93 -4.15 3.01
C LEU A 124 -8.17 -5.06 1.79
N ALA A 125 -7.25 -5.98 1.52
CA ALA A 125 -7.40 -6.92 0.41
C ALA A 125 -8.60 -7.86 0.59
N ALA A 126 -8.83 -8.36 1.82
CA ALA A 126 -9.96 -9.22 2.14
C ALA A 126 -11.31 -8.49 2.00
N ASP A 127 -11.39 -7.24 2.48
CA ASP A 127 -12.63 -6.46 2.40
C ASP A 127 -12.94 -6.05 0.97
N ILE A 128 -11.95 -5.64 0.19
CA ILE A 128 -12.13 -5.35 -1.24
C ILE A 128 -12.58 -6.62 -1.99
N ALA A 129 -11.98 -7.77 -1.69
CA ALA A 129 -12.37 -9.04 -2.31
C ALA A 129 -13.83 -9.37 -2.04
N ARG A 130 -14.30 -9.23 -0.80
CA ARG A 130 -15.72 -9.43 -0.43
C ARG A 130 -16.64 -8.47 -1.18
N GLN A 131 -16.26 -7.19 -1.29
CA GLN A 131 -17.03 -6.19 -2.03
C GLN A 131 -17.07 -6.48 -3.54
N CYS A 132 -16.03 -7.13 -4.07
CA CYS A 132 -16.02 -7.64 -5.46
C CYS A 132 -16.86 -8.92 -5.66
N GLY A 133 -17.45 -9.46 -4.60
CA GLY A 133 -18.28 -10.67 -4.65
C GLY A 133 -17.50 -11.98 -4.44
N ASN A 134 -16.22 -11.91 -4.09
CA ASN A 134 -15.38 -13.08 -3.78
C ASN A 134 -15.66 -13.53 -2.34
N GLN A 135 -16.53 -14.53 -2.19
CA GLN A 135 -16.96 -14.98 -0.86
C GLN A 135 -15.97 -15.91 -0.17
N ASP A 136 -15.19 -16.66 -0.93
CA ASP A 136 -14.20 -17.61 -0.38
C ASP A 136 -12.78 -17.04 -0.58
N ILE A 137 -12.39 -16.15 0.33
CA ILE A 137 -11.05 -15.53 0.32
C ILE A 137 -9.94 -16.49 0.72
N ASP A 138 -10.27 -17.59 1.40
CA ASP A 138 -9.31 -18.61 1.81
C ASP A 138 -8.96 -19.59 0.69
N LYS A 139 -9.75 -19.59 -0.37
CA LYS A 139 -9.54 -20.43 -1.56
C LYS A 139 -9.65 -19.61 -2.85
N PRO A 140 -8.77 -18.65 -3.05
CA PRO A 140 -8.75 -17.89 -4.29
C PRO A 140 -8.49 -18.80 -5.50
N ARG A 141 -9.02 -18.40 -6.66
CA ARG A 141 -8.84 -19.14 -7.91
C ARG A 141 -7.41 -19.14 -8.38
N ASN A 142 -7.03 -20.15 -9.16
CA ASN A 142 -5.75 -20.23 -9.89
C ASN A 142 -4.51 -20.19 -9.01
N LEU A 143 -4.61 -20.47 -7.71
CA LEU A 143 -3.43 -20.62 -6.89
C LEU A 143 -2.70 -21.92 -7.25
N ALA A 144 -1.43 -21.80 -7.56
CA ALA A 144 -0.53 -22.94 -7.70
C ALA A 144 -0.26 -23.52 -6.31
N LYS A 145 -0.66 -24.79 -6.09
CA LYS A 145 -0.27 -25.54 -4.90
C LYS A 145 0.95 -26.37 -5.23
N SER A 146 1.72 -26.77 -4.23
CA SER A 146 2.97 -27.52 -4.34
C SER A 146 2.90 -28.81 -5.19
N VAL A 147 1.70 -29.29 -5.49
CA VAL A 147 1.45 -30.51 -6.29
C VAL A 147 1.42 -30.26 -7.79
N THR A 148 1.41 -29.01 -8.24
CA THR A 148 1.18 -28.65 -9.65
C THR A 148 2.34 -27.91 -10.30
N VAL A 149 3.40 -27.70 -9.57
CA VAL A 149 4.57 -26.96 -10.04
C VAL A 149 5.79 -27.84 -9.99
N GLU A 150 6.31 -28.21 -11.13
CA GLU A 150 7.69 -28.65 -11.33
C GLU A 150 8.45 -27.55 -12.04
#